data_3554c3c176525c8a306deddb0cea9715
#
_entry.id   3554c3c176525c8a306deddb0cea9715
#
_cell.length_a   1.000
_cell.length_b   1.000
_cell.length_c   1.000
_cell.angle_alpha   90.00
_cell.angle_beta   90.00
_cell.angle_gamma   90.00
#
_symmetry.space_group_name_H-M   'P 1'
#
loop_
_entity.id
_entity.type
_entity.pdbx_description
1 polymer ?
#
loop_
_entity_poly.entity_id
_entity_poly.type
_entity_poly.pdbx_seq_one_letter_code
_entity_poly.pdbx_strand_id
1 'polypeptide(L)'
;NARRAFVLAAAGAAALPAAAQVDVGGASGLRKLVPAEQLETSATQQYGQMLAQAKAKGALAPDGHPQLVKLRAIARRLIPHAAQWNSRAGSWRWEVNLIGSKQINAFCMPGGKIAFYTGILDQLKLTDDEIAMVMGHEMAHALREHARSRIAKSQATSIGLSLGAQLLGLGELGNAAASLGTQLLTLKFSRGDETEADLVGLELAARAGYNPQAAVSLWRKMGEATGSEGIGFLSTHPSGPDRIRELEQNVPRVEGLYRAARGG
;
A
#
# COMPACT_ATOMS: atom_id res chain seq x y z
N ASN A 1 24.44 -26.84 -59.21
CA ASN A 1 24.81 -26.09 -58.00
C ASN A 1 23.58 -25.30 -57.48
N ALA A 2 22.75 -25.95 -56.64
CA ALA A 2 21.60 -25.34 -56.01
C ALA A 2 22.00 -24.87 -54.61
N ARG A 3 22.08 -23.55 -54.42
CA ARG A 3 22.27 -22.93 -53.09
C ARG A 3 20.91 -22.89 -52.40
N ARG A 4 20.71 -23.69 -51.35
CA ARG A 4 19.59 -23.64 -50.44
C ARG A 4 19.85 -22.49 -49.46
N ALA A 5 19.04 -21.41 -49.56
CA ALA A 5 18.98 -20.36 -48.54
C ALA A 5 18.08 -20.84 -47.38
N PHE A 6 18.66 -20.97 -46.20
CA PHE A 6 17.91 -21.17 -44.98
C PHE A 6 17.42 -19.79 -44.49
N VAL A 7 16.11 -19.56 -44.53
CA VAL A 7 15.48 -18.41 -43.88
C VAL A 7 15.20 -18.80 -42.43
N LEU A 8 15.95 -18.25 -41.49
CA LEU A 8 15.70 -18.31 -40.07
C LEU A 8 14.57 -17.28 -39.76
N ALA A 9 13.34 -17.75 -39.58
CA ALA A 9 12.27 -16.96 -39.04
C ALA A 9 12.51 -16.80 -37.53
N ALA A 10 12.99 -15.64 -37.11
CA ALA A 10 12.99 -15.26 -35.71
C ALA A 10 11.53 -14.97 -35.26
N ALA A 11 10.91 -15.92 -34.57
CA ALA A 11 9.66 -15.70 -33.90
C ALA A 11 9.91 -14.79 -32.70
N GLY A 12 9.64 -13.49 -32.86
CA GLY A 12 9.58 -12.55 -31.78
C GLY A 12 8.40 -12.91 -30.89
N ALA A 13 8.68 -13.51 -29.72
CA ALA A 13 7.66 -13.69 -28.67
C ALA A 13 7.28 -12.28 -28.17
N ALA A 14 6.17 -11.76 -28.64
CA ALA A 14 5.53 -10.61 -28.01
C ALA A 14 5.17 -11.02 -26.58
N ALA A 15 5.88 -10.49 -25.59
CA ALA A 15 5.54 -10.66 -24.19
C ALA A 15 4.18 -10.00 -23.98
N LEU A 16 3.11 -10.79 -23.89
CA LEU A 16 1.82 -10.33 -23.44
C LEU A 16 2.01 -9.69 -22.04
N PRO A 17 1.37 -8.55 -21.75
CA PRO A 17 1.40 -8.01 -20.40
C PRO A 17 0.90 -9.12 -19.46
N ALA A 18 1.74 -9.53 -18.51
CA ALA A 18 1.38 -10.58 -17.57
C ALA A 18 0.15 -10.12 -16.78
N ALA A 19 -0.99 -10.76 -17.02
CA ALA A 19 -2.22 -10.48 -16.28
C ALA A 19 -1.98 -10.64 -14.78
N ALA A 20 -2.78 -9.95 -13.95
CA ALA A 20 -2.74 -10.14 -12.50
C ALA A 20 -2.97 -11.63 -12.17
N GLN A 21 -2.18 -12.14 -11.24
CA GLN A 21 -2.27 -13.55 -10.80
C GLN A 21 -3.22 -13.69 -9.61
N VAL A 22 -3.42 -12.60 -8.86
CA VAL A 22 -4.36 -12.56 -7.73
C VAL A 22 -5.67 -11.92 -8.18
N ASP A 23 -6.78 -12.50 -7.73
CA ASP A 23 -8.12 -11.94 -7.97
C ASP A 23 -8.62 -11.24 -6.70
N VAL A 24 -8.78 -9.94 -6.80
CA VAL A 24 -9.27 -9.08 -5.70
C VAL A 24 -10.57 -8.33 -6.12
N GLY A 25 -11.12 -8.69 -7.27
CA GLY A 25 -12.31 -8.02 -7.80
C GLY A 25 -12.12 -6.54 -8.15
N GLY A 26 -13.21 -5.88 -8.50
CA GLY A 26 -13.22 -4.46 -8.83
C GLY A 26 -13.11 -3.56 -7.61
N ALA A 27 -12.36 -2.45 -7.69
CA ALA A 27 -12.32 -1.49 -6.60
C ALA A 27 -13.70 -0.83 -6.38
N SER A 28 -14.02 -0.53 -5.11
CA SER A 28 -15.34 0.01 -4.70
C SER A 28 -15.78 1.21 -5.53
N GLY A 29 -17.01 1.16 -6.05
CA GLY A 29 -17.62 2.26 -6.81
C GLY A 29 -17.81 3.54 -5.99
N LEU A 30 -17.96 3.41 -4.66
CA LEU A 30 -18.16 4.55 -3.76
C LEU A 30 -17.00 5.56 -3.78
N ARG A 31 -15.78 5.11 -4.12
CA ARG A 31 -14.63 6.01 -4.25
C ARG A 31 -14.87 7.18 -5.22
N LYS A 32 -15.74 6.98 -6.22
CA LYS A 32 -16.06 8.03 -7.22
C LYS A 32 -16.73 9.26 -6.62
N LEU A 33 -17.33 9.15 -5.42
CA LEU A 33 -17.94 10.27 -4.71
C LEU A 33 -16.93 11.27 -4.14
N VAL A 34 -15.66 10.89 -4.03
CA VAL A 34 -14.57 11.76 -3.56
C VAL A 34 -13.61 11.99 -4.74
N PRO A 35 -13.31 13.23 -5.16
CA PRO A 35 -12.36 13.49 -6.24
C PRO A 35 -10.95 13.00 -5.90
N ALA A 36 -10.35 12.16 -6.76
CA ALA A 36 -9.03 11.56 -6.50
C ALA A 36 -7.94 12.62 -6.35
N GLU A 37 -7.90 13.62 -7.25
CA GLU A 37 -6.89 14.68 -7.25
C GLU A 37 -6.94 15.55 -6.00
N GLN A 38 -8.14 15.84 -5.52
CA GLN A 38 -8.31 16.59 -4.29
C GLN A 38 -7.75 15.83 -3.08
N LEU A 39 -8.01 14.53 -3.01
CA LEU A 39 -7.49 13.70 -1.94
C LEU A 39 -5.97 13.54 -2.02
N GLU A 40 -5.41 13.35 -3.21
CA GLU A 40 -3.96 13.27 -3.45
C GLU A 40 -3.26 14.59 -3.07
N THR A 41 -3.87 15.74 -3.38
CA THR A 41 -3.38 17.08 -2.98
C THR A 41 -3.38 17.23 -1.47
N SER A 42 -4.49 16.90 -0.80
CA SER A 42 -4.61 16.96 0.66
C SER A 42 -3.61 16.02 1.34
N ALA A 43 -3.44 14.82 0.81
CA ALA A 43 -2.46 13.85 1.29
C ALA A 43 -1.02 14.37 1.16
N THR A 44 -0.69 15.00 0.03
CA THR A 44 0.63 15.60 -0.20
C THR A 44 0.92 16.73 0.80
N GLN A 45 -0.06 17.60 1.06
CA GLN A 45 0.08 18.67 2.05
C GLN A 45 0.27 18.11 3.47
N GLN A 46 -0.55 17.16 3.88
CA GLN A 46 -0.44 16.52 5.19
C GLN A 46 0.90 15.80 5.36
N TYR A 47 1.34 15.09 4.34
CA TYR A 47 2.64 14.42 4.34
C TYR A 47 3.78 15.42 4.52
N GLY A 48 3.77 16.53 3.78
CA GLY A 48 4.77 17.59 3.92
C GLY A 48 4.80 18.22 5.32
N GLN A 49 3.62 18.46 5.92
CA GLN A 49 3.53 18.97 7.29
C GLN A 49 4.12 17.98 8.31
N MET A 50 3.82 16.69 8.15
CA MET A 50 4.35 15.64 9.01
C MET A 50 5.88 15.52 8.90
N LEU A 51 6.42 15.57 7.69
CA LEU A 51 7.89 15.56 7.48
C LEU A 51 8.56 16.81 8.09
N ALA A 52 7.94 17.99 7.96
CA ALA A 52 8.43 19.22 8.59
C ALA A 52 8.47 19.09 10.12
N GLN A 53 7.43 18.52 10.73
CA GLN A 53 7.37 18.25 12.17
C GLN A 53 8.43 17.23 12.59
N ALA A 54 8.61 16.14 11.82
CA ALA A 54 9.66 15.15 12.09
C ALA A 54 11.05 15.76 11.99
N LYS A 55 11.29 16.62 10.99
CA LYS A 55 12.55 17.36 10.84
C LYS A 55 12.81 18.31 12.01
N ALA A 56 11.82 19.05 12.44
CA ALA A 56 11.95 19.97 13.58
C ALA A 56 12.29 19.23 14.90
N LYS A 57 11.87 17.98 15.03
CA LYS A 57 12.19 17.10 16.16
C LYS A 57 13.49 16.30 15.98
N GLY A 58 14.23 16.52 14.89
CA GLY A 58 15.43 15.72 14.57
C GLY A 58 15.14 14.25 14.25
N ALA A 59 13.89 13.90 13.97
CA ALA A 59 13.44 12.52 13.74
C ALA A 59 13.38 12.15 12.25
N LEU A 60 13.53 13.08 11.33
CA LEU A 60 13.56 12.77 9.89
C LEU A 60 14.96 12.30 9.49
N ALA A 61 15.05 11.07 8.96
CA ALA A 61 16.32 10.52 8.51
C ALA A 61 16.88 11.31 7.31
N PRO A 62 18.19 11.60 7.29
CA PRO A 62 18.83 12.22 6.15
C PRO A 62 18.86 11.27 4.94
N ASP A 63 19.00 11.82 3.73
CA ASP A 63 18.96 11.05 2.49
C ASP A 63 19.96 9.90 2.41
N GLY A 64 21.14 10.05 3.04
CA GLY A 64 22.17 9.02 3.10
C GLY A 64 21.97 7.97 4.20
N HIS A 65 20.89 8.02 4.97
CA HIS A 65 20.66 7.04 6.02
C HIS A 65 20.52 5.62 5.44
N PRO A 66 21.26 4.60 5.91
CA PRO A 66 21.31 3.27 5.28
C PRO A 66 19.92 2.62 5.09
N GLN A 67 19.06 2.69 6.12
CA GLN A 67 17.71 2.15 6.04
C GLN A 67 16.84 2.93 5.02
N LEU A 68 16.99 4.25 4.92
CA LEU A 68 16.25 5.04 3.92
C LEU A 68 16.71 4.73 2.50
N VAL A 69 18.01 4.57 2.28
CA VAL A 69 18.57 4.14 0.99
C VAL A 69 17.99 2.78 0.58
N LYS A 70 17.93 1.82 1.52
CA LYS A 70 17.31 0.51 1.33
C LYS A 70 15.82 0.63 0.98
N LEU A 71 15.04 1.38 1.74
CA LEU A 71 13.61 1.60 1.48
C LEU A 71 13.38 2.17 0.08
N ARG A 72 14.17 3.15 -0.33
CA ARG A 72 14.09 3.76 -1.66
C ARG A 72 14.49 2.77 -2.77
N ALA A 73 15.45 1.89 -2.52
CA ALA A 73 15.82 0.84 -3.46
C ALA A 73 14.66 -0.16 -3.66
N ILE A 74 14.00 -0.57 -2.59
CA ILE A 74 12.82 -1.44 -2.64
C ILE A 74 11.68 -0.75 -3.41
N ALA A 75 11.37 0.51 -3.09
CA ALA A 75 10.33 1.28 -3.76
C ALA A 75 10.57 1.38 -5.28
N ARG A 76 11.81 1.66 -5.71
CA ARG A 76 12.15 1.71 -7.14
C ARG A 76 11.86 0.41 -7.89
N ARG A 77 11.87 -0.73 -7.21
CA ARG A 77 11.52 -2.03 -7.81
C ARG A 77 10.02 -2.28 -7.81
N LEU A 78 9.28 -1.80 -6.81
CA LEU A 78 7.82 -1.98 -6.70
C LEU A 78 7.03 -1.04 -7.61
N ILE A 79 7.42 0.24 -7.67
CA ILE A 79 6.69 1.32 -8.36
C ILE A 79 6.38 1.02 -9.84
N PRO A 80 7.28 0.42 -10.65
CA PRO A 80 6.98 0.10 -12.04
C PRO A 80 5.78 -0.82 -12.24
N HIS A 81 5.40 -1.59 -11.23
CA HIS A 81 4.25 -2.51 -11.28
C HIS A 81 2.94 -1.90 -10.76
N ALA A 82 2.98 -0.66 -10.26
CA ALA A 82 1.82 0.01 -9.65
C ALA A 82 0.70 0.35 -10.66
N ALA A 83 1.06 0.69 -11.91
CA ALA A 83 0.10 1.12 -12.93
C ALA A 83 -0.92 0.04 -13.30
N GLN A 84 -0.62 -1.24 -13.08
CA GLN A 84 -1.54 -2.36 -13.31
C GLN A 84 -2.77 -2.29 -12.40
N TRP A 85 -2.61 -1.72 -11.21
CA TRP A 85 -3.65 -1.62 -10.18
C TRP A 85 -4.36 -0.27 -10.15
N ASN A 86 -3.68 0.77 -10.62
CA ASN A 86 -4.23 2.12 -10.72
C ASN A 86 -3.52 2.89 -11.83
N SER A 87 -4.25 3.23 -12.90
CA SER A 87 -3.69 3.97 -14.04
C SER A 87 -3.13 5.35 -13.66
N ARG A 88 -3.62 5.96 -12.56
CA ARG A 88 -3.11 7.23 -12.04
C ARG A 88 -1.73 7.11 -11.41
N ALA A 89 -1.32 5.91 -10.98
CA ALA A 89 -0.05 5.68 -10.28
C ALA A 89 1.19 6.09 -11.11
N GLY A 90 1.08 6.06 -12.45
CA GLY A 90 2.14 6.53 -13.35
C GLY A 90 2.40 8.05 -13.27
N SER A 91 1.42 8.82 -12.85
CA SER A 91 1.52 10.29 -12.67
C SER A 91 1.84 10.71 -11.23
N TRP A 92 1.85 9.78 -10.28
CA TRP A 92 2.11 10.11 -8.88
C TRP A 92 3.58 10.49 -8.67
N ARG A 93 3.79 11.50 -7.84
CA ARG A 93 5.13 11.88 -7.37
C ARG A 93 5.47 11.04 -6.14
N TRP A 94 5.94 9.81 -6.38
CA TRP A 94 6.32 8.87 -5.34
C TRP A 94 7.42 9.43 -4.46
N GLU A 95 7.20 9.36 -3.15
CA GLU A 95 8.17 9.79 -2.14
C GLU A 95 8.29 8.72 -1.06
N VAL A 96 9.52 8.47 -0.60
CA VAL A 96 9.81 7.53 0.48
C VAL A 96 10.68 8.22 1.52
N ASN A 97 10.20 8.27 2.75
CA ASN A 97 10.91 8.84 3.89
C ASN A 97 10.91 7.89 5.08
N LEU A 98 11.91 8.06 5.97
CA LEU A 98 12.07 7.29 7.20
C LEU A 98 12.02 8.25 8.38
N ILE A 99 11.19 7.92 9.37
CA ILE A 99 10.97 8.74 10.56
C ILE A 99 11.42 7.96 11.79
N GLY A 100 12.29 8.56 12.58
CA GLY A 100 12.76 8.02 13.85
C GLY A 100 11.62 7.96 14.86
N SER A 101 11.14 6.76 15.18
CA SER A 101 10.10 6.51 16.15
C SER A 101 10.13 5.05 16.59
N LYS A 102 9.79 4.78 17.85
CA LYS A 102 9.62 3.42 18.36
C LYS A 102 8.33 2.75 17.87
N GLN A 103 7.42 3.49 17.26
CA GLN A 103 6.18 2.90 16.73
C GLN A 103 6.47 1.87 15.64
N ILE A 104 5.85 0.71 15.77
CA ILE A 104 5.81 -0.29 14.71
C ILE A 104 4.73 0.17 13.71
N ASN A 105 5.14 0.94 12.70
CA ASN A 105 4.21 1.49 11.71
C ASN A 105 4.89 1.83 10.38
N ALA A 106 4.10 1.82 9.31
CA ALA A 106 4.41 2.32 7.98
C ALA A 106 3.09 2.74 7.34
N PHE A 107 3.13 3.55 6.28
CA PHE A 107 1.93 3.90 5.51
C PHE A 107 2.27 4.39 4.11
N CYS A 108 1.28 4.35 3.21
CA CYS A 108 1.29 5.01 1.92
C CYS A 108 0.01 5.83 1.75
N MET A 109 0.14 7.15 1.74
CA MET A 109 -0.99 8.04 1.46
C MET A 109 -1.28 8.11 -0.05
N PRO A 110 -2.51 8.50 -0.44
CA PRO A 110 -2.86 8.80 -1.84
C PRO A 110 -1.81 9.69 -2.52
N GLY A 111 -1.52 9.43 -3.78
CA GLY A 111 -0.46 10.13 -4.51
C GLY A 111 0.96 9.58 -4.27
N GLY A 112 1.07 8.39 -3.62
CA GLY A 112 2.34 7.67 -3.48
C GLY A 112 3.28 8.25 -2.41
N LYS A 113 2.75 8.76 -1.30
CA LYS A 113 3.51 9.32 -0.18
C LYS A 113 3.76 8.25 0.89
N ILE A 114 4.95 7.65 0.88
CA ILE A 114 5.34 6.52 1.72
C ILE A 114 6.19 6.99 2.88
N ALA A 115 5.87 6.56 4.09
CA ALA A 115 6.78 6.67 5.22
C ALA A 115 6.85 5.38 6.02
N PHE A 116 8.05 5.10 6.51
CA PHE A 116 8.34 4.05 7.47
C PHE A 116 8.80 4.69 8.77
N TYR A 117 8.43 4.09 9.88
CA TYR A 117 9.03 4.40 11.18
C TYR A 117 10.18 3.42 11.46
N THR A 118 11.23 3.89 12.13
CA THR A 118 12.37 3.00 12.47
C THR A 118 11.92 1.81 13.30
N GLY A 119 10.90 1.98 14.15
CA GLY A 119 10.38 0.93 15.01
C GLY A 119 9.94 -0.35 14.28
N ILE A 120 9.29 -0.24 13.09
CA ILE A 120 8.88 -1.43 12.35
C ILE A 120 10.08 -2.21 11.80
N LEU A 121 11.14 -1.51 11.40
CA LEU A 121 12.36 -2.13 10.88
C LEU A 121 13.19 -2.78 11.98
N ASP A 122 13.38 -2.05 13.08
CA ASP A 122 14.32 -2.42 14.14
C ASP A 122 13.75 -3.47 15.10
N GLN A 123 12.48 -3.31 15.52
CA GLN A 123 11.88 -4.22 16.48
C GLN A 123 11.49 -5.55 15.85
N LEU A 124 10.97 -5.53 14.60
CA LEU A 124 10.63 -6.75 13.89
C LEU A 124 11.81 -7.37 13.14
N LYS A 125 12.95 -6.67 13.09
CA LYS A 125 14.18 -7.12 12.37
C LYS A 125 13.82 -7.61 10.96
N LEU A 126 13.12 -6.75 10.21
CA LEU A 126 12.61 -7.11 8.90
C LEU A 126 13.74 -7.33 7.89
N THR A 127 13.64 -8.41 7.13
CA THR A 127 14.45 -8.65 5.93
C THR A 127 14.00 -7.73 4.78
N ASP A 128 14.79 -7.63 3.72
CA ASP A 128 14.43 -6.82 2.55
C ASP A 128 13.15 -7.33 1.87
N ASP A 129 12.94 -8.65 1.84
CA ASP A 129 11.72 -9.26 1.32
C ASP A 129 10.50 -8.90 2.19
N GLU A 130 10.63 -8.94 3.52
CA GLU A 130 9.55 -8.54 4.44
C GLU A 130 9.25 -7.04 4.36
N ILE A 131 10.27 -6.19 4.20
CA ILE A 131 10.08 -4.74 3.96
C ILE A 131 9.31 -4.53 2.66
N ALA A 132 9.63 -5.29 1.60
CA ALA A 132 8.91 -5.21 0.33
C ALA A 132 7.43 -5.64 0.48
N MET A 133 7.13 -6.63 1.33
CA MET A 133 5.76 -7.02 1.64
C MET A 133 5.00 -5.92 2.38
N VAL A 134 5.59 -5.30 3.41
CA VAL A 134 4.99 -4.13 4.10
C VAL A 134 4.75 -3.01 3.10
N MET A 135 5.76 -2.63 2.33
CA MET A 135 5.66 -1.54 1.36
C MET A 135 4.63 -1.83 0.28
N GLY A 136 4.59 -3.04 -0.24
CA GLY A 136 3.60 -3.50 -1.22
C GLY A 136 2.17 -3.43 -0.67
N HIS A 137 1.96 -3.86 0.57
CA HIS A 137 0.68 -3.76 1.28
C HIS A 137 0.22 -2.30 1.42
N GLU A 138 1.10 -1.40 1.87
CA GLU A 138 0.80 0.02 1.99
C GLU A 138 0.51 0.67 0.62
N MET A 139 1.32 0.36 -0.38
CA MET A 139 1.07 0.80 -1.75
C MET A 139 -0.27 0.30 -2.26
N ALA A 140 -0.66 -0.94 -1.95
CA ALA A 140 -1.93 -1.51 -2.37
C ALA A 140 -3.12 -0.73 -1.80
N HIS A 141 -3.09 -0.27 -0.55
CA HIS A 141 -4.12 0.61 0.01
C HIS A 141 -4.30 1.88 -0.82
N ALA A 142 -3.21 2.52 -1.25
CA ALA A 142 -3.26 3.71 -2.10
C ALA A 142 -3.74 3.37 -3.52
N LEU A 143 -3.24 2.30 -4.12
CA LEU A 143 -3.58 1.85 -5.48
C LEU A 143 -5.05 1.43 -5.61
N ARG A 144 -5.57 0.71 -4.62
CA ARG A 144 -6.99 0.30 -4.55
C ARG A 144 -7.91 1.42 -4.05
N GLU A 145 -7.33 2.58 -3.70
CA GLU A 145 -8.04 3.77 -3.21
C GLU A 145 -8.91 3.49 -1.97
N HIS A 146 -8.44 2.63 -1.05
CA HIS A 146 -9.20 2.23 0.14
C HIS A 146 -9.56 3.44 1.01
N ALA A 147 -8.62 4.37 1.24
CA ALA A 147 -8.89 5.60 1.99
C ALA A 147 -10.02 6.42 1.35
N ARG A 148 -9.99 6.56 0.01
CA ARG A 148 -11.00 7.29 -0.76
C ARG A 148 -12.40 6.66 -0.62
N SER A 149 -12.47 5.32 -0.70
CA SER A 149 -13.71 4.55 -0.50
C SER A 149 -14.25 4.69 0.92
N ARG A 150 -13.38 4.68 1.92
CA ARG A 150 -13.75 4.82 3.34
C ARG A 150 -14.29 6.20 3.65
N ILE A 151 -13.62 7.25 3.15
CA ILE A 151 -14.09 8.64 3.29
C ILE A 151 -15.45 8.82 2.61
N ALA A 152 -15.61 8.32 1.39
CA ALA A 152 -16.89 8.37 0.67
C ALA A 152 -18.02 7.68 1.46
N LYS A 153 -17.75 6.50 2.02
CA LYS A 153 -18.72 5.77 2.84
C LYS A 153 -19.08 6.54 4.11
N SER A 154 -18.08 7.13 4.79
CA SER A 154 -18.31 7.94 5.99
C SER A 154 -19.17 9.17 5.68
N GLN A 155 -18.86 9.89 4.59
CA GLN A 155 -19.64 11.04 4.15
C GLN A 155 -21.08 10.66 3.79
N ALA A 156 -21.28 9.57 3.03
CA ALA A 156 -22.61 9.08 2.69
C ALA A 156 -23.43 8.72 3.94
N THR A 157 -22.79 8.11 4.94
CA THR A 157 -23.43 7.80 6.23
C THR A 157 -23.78 9.08 6.99
N SER A 158 -22.89 10.05 7.07
CA SER A 158 -23.12 11.34 7.73
C SER A 158 -24.26 12.13 7.07
N ILE A 159 -24.31 12.16 5.74
CA ILE A 159 -25.41 12.79 4.98
C ILE A 159 -26.72 12.07 5.28
N GLY A 160 -26.75 10.73 5.27
CA GLY A 160 -27.93 9.95 5.60
C GLY A 160 -28.43 10.20 7.02
N LEU A 161 -27.50 10.32 8.00
CA LEU A 161 -27.82 10.64 9.38
C LEU A 161 -28.32 12.08 9.53
N SER A 162 -27.72 13.07 8.85
CA SER A 162 -28.14 14.46 8.90
C SER A 162 -29.50 14.67 8.26
N LEU A 163 -29.81 14.00 7.15
CA LEU A 163 -31.14 14.01 6.54
C LEU A 163 -32.17 13.37 7.47
N GLY A 164 -31.83 12.25 8.09
CA GLY A 164 -32.69 11.61 9.10
C GLY A 164 -32.93 12.52 10.31
N ALA A 165 -31.90 13.17 10.83
CA ALA A 165 -31.99 14.12 11.94
C ALA A 165 -32.83 15.38 11.58
N GLN A 166 -32.68 15.88 10.32
CA GLN A 166 -33.50 17.00 9.83
C GLN A 166 -34.98 16.62 9.71
N LEU A 167 -35.30 15.40 9.24
CA LEU A 167 -36.64 14.89 9.14
C LEU A 167 -37.28 14.69 10.55
N LEU A 168 -36.46 14.41 11.56
CA LEU A 168 -36.89 14.24 12.95
C LEU A 168 -36.80 15.53 13.76
N GLY A 169 -36.43 16.66 13.18
CA GLY A 169 -36.36 17.95 13.87
C GLY A 169 -35.21 18.05 14.90
N LEU A 170 -34.16 17.25 14.80
CA LEU A 170 -33.07 17.15 15.79
C LEU A 170 -31.89 18.10 15.54
N GLY A 171 -32.05 19.19 14.79
CA GLY A 171 -31.11 20.31 14.70
C GLY A 171 -29.75 20.01 14.05
N GLU A 172 -29.00 21.05 13.76
CA GLU A 172 -27.78 21.08 12.95
C GLU A 172 -26.66 20.16 13.45
N LEU A 173 -26.30 19.14 12.66
CA LEU A 173 -24.99 18.50 12.70
C LEU A 173 -24.04 19.29 11.79
N GLY A 174 -23.46 20.35 12.36
CA GLY A 174 -22.59 21.28 11.67
C GLY A 174 -21.21 20.69 11.33
N ASN A 175 -20.71 21.04 10.15
CA ASN A 175 -19.29 21.14 9.79
C ASN A 175 -18.42 19.87 9.79
N ALA A 176 -18.81 18.83 9.06
CA ALA A 176 -17.95 17.66 8.80
C ALA A 176 -16.89 17.88 7.69
N ALA A 177 -16.84 19.07 7.08
CA ALA A 177 -15.99 19.30 5.89
C ALA A 177 -14.54 19.70 6.19
N ALA A 178 -14.16 19.97 7.43
CA ALA A 178 -12.88 20.61 7.75
C ALA A 178 -11.72 19.65 8.05
N SER A 179 -11.89 18.31 8.05
CA SER A 179 -10.86 17.41 8.59
C SER A 179 -10.43 16.23 7.70
N LEU A 180 -10.57 16.34 6.38
CA LEU A 180 -10.10 15.27 5.46
C LEU A 180 -8.60 14.96 5.63
N GLY A 181 -7.79 15.94 6.00
CA GLY A 181 -6.35 15.79 6.15
C GLY A 181 -5.93 14.98 7.39
N THR A 182 -6.57 15.17 8.55
CA THR A 182 -6.20 14.49 9.79
C THR A 182 -6.66 13.03 9.84
N GLN A 183 -7.62 12.64 9.02
CA GLN A 183 -8.20 11.30 9.03
C GLN A 183 -7.33 10.24 8.32
N LEU A 184 -6.48 10.62 7.35
CA LEU A 184 -5.77 9.65 6.50
C LEU A 184 -4.85 8.71 7.30
N LEU A 185 -4.21 9.19 8.37
CA LEU A 185 -3.31 8.38 9.20
C LEU A 185 -4.02 7.53 10.25
N THR A 186 -5.28 7.83 10.54
CA THR A 186 -6.07 7.16 11.57
C THR A 186 -7.20 6.31 11.01
N LEU A 187 -7.31 6.24 9.68
CA LEU A 187 -8.32 5.41 9.00
C LEU A 187 -8.10 3.94 9.35
N LYS A 188 -9.14 3.32 9.87
CA LYS A 188 -9.18 1.86 10.04
C LYS A 188 -9.73 1.24 8.77
N PHE A 189 -9.02 0.29 8.22
CA PHE A 189 -9.44 -0.46 7.05
C PHE A 189 -10.37 -1.63 7.43
N SER A 190 -11.22 -2.05 6.52
CA SER A 190 -12.04 -3.23 6.72
C SER A 190 -11.23 -4.51 6.46
N ARG A 191 -11.71 -5.65 6.94
CA ARG A 191 -11.07 -6.94 6.63
C ARG A 191 -10.95 -7.19 5.12
N GLY A 192 -11.94 -6.78 4.33
CA GLY A 192 -11.88 -6.87 2.88
C GLY A 192 -10.79 -5.98 2.28
N ASP A 193 -10.65 -4.73 2.76
CA ASP A 193 -9.57 -3.83 2.31
C ASP A 193 -8.19 -4.44 2.65
N GLU A 194 -8.06 -5.10 3.81
CA GLU A 194 -6.82 -5.77 4.24
C GLU A 194 -6.48 -6.97 3.36
N THR A 195 -7.46 -7.83 3.06
CA THR A 195 -7.29 -8.96 2.13
C THR A 195 -6.86 -8.45 0.74
N GLU A 196 -7.53 -7.44 0.20
CA GLU A 196 -7.13 -6.84 -1.07
C GLU A 196 -5.69 -6.31 -1.01
N ALA A 197 -5.32 -5.60 0.06
CA ALA A 197 -3.99 -5.04 0.25
C ALA A 197 -2.92 -6.13 0.38
N ASP A 198 -3.20 -7.21 1.09
CA ASP A 198 -2.31 -8.36 1.20
C ASP A 198 -2.04 -9.02 -0.15
N LEU A 199 -3.09 -9.30 -0.92
CA LEU A 199 -2.95 -9.99 -2.20
C LEU A 199 -2.29 -9.12 -3.26
N VAL A 200 -2.70 -7.86 -3.39
CA VAL A 200 -2.09 -6.91 -4.32
C VAL A 200 -0.64 -6.63 -3.94
N GLY A 201 -0.35 -6.45 -2.65
CA GLY A 201 1.00 -6.26 -2.14
C GLY A 201 1.91 -7.46 -2.39
N LEU A 202 1.38 -8.68 -2.18
CA LEU A 202 2.05 -9.94 -2.48
C LEU A 202 2.46 -10.02 -3.96
N GLU A 203 1.54 -9.68 -4.88
CA GLU A 203 1.84 -9.70 -6.31
C GLU A 203 2.83 -8.61 -6.71
N LEU A 204 2.69 -7.38 -6.19
CA LEU A 204 3.64 -6.29 -6.44
C LEU A 204 5.07 -6.69 -6.05
N ALA A 205 5.23 -7.27 -4.86
CA ALA A 205 6.52 -7.71 -4.36
C ALA A 205 7.10 -8.87 -5.18
N ALA A 206 6.28 -9.85 -5.56
CA ALA A 206 6.72 -10.96 -6.40
C ALA A 206 7.19 -10.47 -7.79
N ARG A 207 6.44 -9.56 -8.44
CA ARG A 207 6.83 -8.93 -9.72
C ARG A 207 8.13 -8.14 -9.62
N ALA A 208 8.38 -7.54 -8.45
CA ALA A 208 9.63 -6.84 -8.15
C ALA A 208 10.78 -7.78 -7.77
N GLY A 209 10.57 -9.11 -7.78
CA GLY A 209 11.57 -10.14 -7.48
C GLY A 209 11.89 -10.27 -6.00
N TYR A 210 10.91 -10.00 -5.11
CA TYR A 210 10.97 -10.30 -3.69
C TYR A 210 10.24 -11.61 -3.40
N ASN A 211 10.81 -12.39 -2.46
CA ASN A 211 10.29 -13.72 -2.13
C ASN A 211 8.88 -13.64 -1.52
N PRO A 212 7.84 -14.20 -2.17
CA PRO A 212 6.47 -14.11 -1.67
C PRO A 212 6.23 -14.82 -0.33
N GLN A 213 7.06 -15.79 0.05
CA GLN A 213 6.99 -16.45 1.36
C GLN A 213 7.24 -15.47 2.52
N ALA A 214 7.91 -14.33 2.25
CA ALA A 214 8.13 -13.29 3.24
C ALA A 214 6.84 -12.64 3.75
N ALA A 215 5.74 -12.71 2.99
CA ALA A 215 4.44 -12.24 3.47
C ALA A 215 3.95 -13.05 4.69
N VAL A 216 4.16 -14.37 4.65
CA VAL A 216 3.79 -15.27 5.76
C VAL A 216 4.66 -15.02 6.99
N SER A 217 5.99 -14.93 6.81
CA SER A 217 6.91 -14.68 7.93
C SER A 217 6.68 -13.30 8.55
N LEU A 218 6.39 -12.28 7.76
CA LEU A 218 6.03 -10.93 8.22
C LEU A 218 4.83 -10.97 9.18
N TRP A 219 3.74 -11.60 8.78
CA TRP A 219 2.53 -11.64 9.61
C TRP A 219 2.69 -12.48 10.87
N ARG A 220 3.56 -13.50 10.87
CA ARG A 220 3.95 -14.21 12.09
C ARG A 220 4.70 -13.29 13.05
N LYS A 221 5.70 -12.55 12.58
CA LYS A 221 6.43 -11.55 13.38
C LYS A 221 5.50 -10.47 13.94
N MET A 222 4.56 -9.97 13.12
CA MET A 222 3.54 -9.01 13.58
C MET A 222 2.67 -9.58 14.71
N GLY A 223 2.25 -10.85 14.57
CA GLY A 223 1.47 -11.55 15.60
C GLY A 223 2.24 -11.75 16.90
N GLU A 224 3.50 -12.12 16.84
CA GLU A 224 4.38 -12.30 18.01
C GLU A 224 4.65 -10.98 18.74
N ALA A 225 4.73 -9.89 18.01
CA ALA A 225 4.90 -8.55 18.57
C ALA A 225 3.63 -8.00 19.28
N THR A 226 2.49 -8.70 19.17
CA THR A 226 1.18 -8.29 19.71
C THR A 226 1.14 -8.27 21.25
N GLY A 227 1.91 -7.58 21.90
CA GLY A 227 1.98 -7.43 23.37
C GLY A 227 2.94 -6.32 23.75
N SER A 228 3.68 -5.78 22.77
CA SER A 228 4.57 -4.66 22.99
C SER A 228 3.82 -3.34 22.82
N GLU A 229 4.04 -2.41 23.74
CA GLU A 229 3.56 -1.03 23.63
C GLU A 229 4.06 -0.44 22.30
N GLY A 230 3.14 0.08 21.46
CA GLY A 230 3.50 0.83 20.25
C GLY A 230 3.15 0.19 18.90
N ILE A 231 2.34 -0.86 18.83
CA ILE A 231 1.91 -1.41 17.54
C ILE A 231 0.81 -0.54 16.93
N GLY A 232 1.24 0.60 16.36
CA GLY A 232 0.35 1.49 15.60
C GLY A 232 -0.19 0.82 14.34
N PHE A 233 0.59 -0.07 13.71
CA PHE A 233 0.20 -0.79 12.49
C PHE A 233 -1.09 -1.62 12.69
N LEU A 234 -1.15 -2.46 13.70
CA LEU A 234 -2.32 -3.31 13.93
C LEU A 234 -3.57 -2.53 14.39
N SER A 235 -3.43 -1.28 14.82
CA SER A 235 -4.58 -0.44 15.17
C SER A 235 -5.34 0.06 13.94
N THR A 236 -4.66 0.23 12.82
CA THR A 236 -5.21 0.66 11.52
C THR A 236 -5.42 -0.52 10.57
N HIS A 237 -4.61 -1.58 10.72
CA HIS A 237 -4.62 -2.81 9.91
C HIS A 237 -4.98 -4.02 10.79
N PRO A 238 -6.27 -4.29 11.01
CA PRO A 238 -6.66 -5.39 11.88
C PRO A 238 -6.14 -6.73 11.37
N SER A 239 -5.43 -7.44 12.25
CA SER A 239 -5.00 -8.81 11.99
C SER A 239 -6.14 -9.79 12.28
N GLY A 240 -6.20 -10.89 11.53
CA GLY A 240 -7.11 -12.00 11.78
C GLY A 240 -6.40 -13.33 11.51
N PRO A 241 -6.85 -14.43 12.14
CA PRO A 241 -6.23 -15.74 11.95
C PRO A 241 -6.28 -16.23 10.50
N ASP A 242 -7.16 -15.67 9.71
CA ASP A 242 -7.36 -16.04 8.32
C ASP A 242 -6.33 -15.44 7.36
N ARG A 243 -5.68 -14.30 7.71
CA ARG A 243 -4.72 -13.60 6.83
C ARG A 243 -3.53 -14.48 6.43
N ILE A 244 -2.90 -15.14 7.41
CA ILE A 244 -1.75 -16.01 7.14
C ILE A 244 -2.16 -17.16 6.22
N ARG A 245 -3.30 -17.80 6.50
CA ARG A 245 -3.81 -18.91 5.67
C ARG A 245 -4.12 -18.46 4.25
N GLU A 246 -4.71 -17.28 4.09
CA GLU A 246 -5.03 -16.71 2.78
C GLU A 246 -3.77 -16.38 1.98
N LEU A 247 -2.74 -15.82 2.62
CA LEU A 247 -1.43 -15.60 2.00
C LEU A 247 -0.78 -16.93 1.60
N GLU A 248 -0.76 -17.94 2.46
CA GLU A 248 -0.22 -19.27 2.15
C GLU A 248 -0.89 -19.88 0.92
N GLN A 249 -2.21 -19.70 0.75
CA GLN A 249 -2.95 -20.18 -0.42
C GLN A 249 -2.64 -19.40 -1.71
N ASN A 250 -2.23 -18.13 -1.61
CA ASN A 250 -1.99 -17.27 -2.76
C ASN A 250 -0.50 -17.15 -3.15
N VAL A 251 0.44 -17.48 -2.26
CA VAL A 251 1.88 -17.52 -2.58
C VAL A 251 2.18 -18.34 -3.85
N PRO A 252 1.63 -19.57 -4.04
CA PRO A 252 1.89 -20.32 -5.26
C PRO A 252 1.45 -19.63 -6.55
N ARG A 253 0.43 -18.77 -6.49
CA ARG A 253 -0.09 -18.06 -7.66
C ARG A 253 0.89 -17.01 -8.20
N VAL A 254 1.72 -16.43 -7.33
CA VAL A 254 2.67 -15.38 -7.68
C VAL A 254 4.12 -15.90 -7.81
N GLU A 255 4.35 -17.16 -7.50
CA GLU A 255 5.68 -17.78 -7.56
C GLU A 255 6.32 -17.70 -8.96
N GLY A 256 5.50 -17.84 -10.02
CA GLY A 256 5.95 -17.68 -11.40
C GLY A 256 6.43 -16.28 -11.71
N LEU A 257 5.77 -15.25 -11.16
CA LEU A 257 6.17 -13.84 -11.30
C LEU A 257 7.50 -13.59 -10.59
N TYR A 258 7.65 -14.10 -9.38
CA TYR A 258 8.88 -13.99 -8.61
C TYR A 258 10.06 -14.60 -9.35
N ARG A 259 9.92 -15.85 -9.86
CA ARG A 259 10.98 -16.51 -10.64
C ARG A 259 11.35 -15.73 -11.89
N ALA A 260 10.35 -15.30 -12.66
CA ALA A 260 10.58 -14.51 -13.86
C ALA A 260 11.35 -13.19 -13.58
N ALA A 261 11.02 -12.52 -12.47
CA ALA A 261 11.70 -11.28 -12.06
C ALA A 261 13.15 -11.51 -11.59
N ARG A 262 13.51 -12.75 -11.24
CA ARG A 262 14.86 -13.14 -10.81
C ARG A 262 15.73 -13.70 -11.94
N GLY A 263 15.21 -13.75 -13.16
CA GLY A 263 15.93 -14.26 -14.32
C GLY A 263 15.70 -15.76 -14.57
N GLY A 264 14.61 -16.27 -14.01
CA GLY A 264 13.92 -17.53 -14.18
C GLY A 264 14.64 -18.75 -14.09
#